data_6ef0f3dd8fc47897df653bbf3eb3d6df
#
_entry.id   6ef0f3dd8fc47897df653bbf3eb3d6df
#
_cell.length_a   1.000
_cell.length_b   1.000
_cell.length_c   1.000
_cell.angle_alpha   90.00
_cell.angle_beta   90.00
_cell.angle_gamma   90.00
#
_symmetry.space_group_name_H-M   'P 1'
#
loop_
_entity.id
_entity.type
_entity.pdbx_description
1 polymer ?
#
loop_
_entity_poly.entity_id
_entity_poly.type
_entity_poly.pdbx_seq_one_letter_code
_entity_poly.pdbx_strand_id
1 'polypeptide(L)'
;MFRPASRCLASRFLAALLAASACFAGPVAHADPVSYHYASVDGLRLFYREAGDRAKPTLLLLHGFPSSSHEFRDLMPLLAGQFHVIAPDYPGMGYSEAPPAERFAPSFDKVTSVIEHFVASLGEPHLIVYMTDFGGPVGMRLALHHPDWIDGLVFQNAVISEDGVDPARRRRDAAITGEATEAKRALAESHVSLATALLLYRHGAREPDALNPDAWTNDAAALANPDSRRIMTDLQLDIPNNVAAFPAWQAWLREHQPRTLVVWGRNDPIFVPAGAEAIRREVPDAAIHYYDTGHFALEEDHDDIARQIGGFFAPVHVRGRIESVEGATVTVRTREGATQVLQLDARTRLAAVKPYDRARLEPGSYVGAAAVPSGAGLGALEVMVYREERRGTGEGHYAWDLAPGSSMTGATVTAVTAEPGGRDLDLRYGSETLRVHVPDSAPVVTYAPAGREDLVPGAYLFAVAAPGDHGQWRAGAISVEKDGVKPPL
;
A
#
# COMPACT_ATOMS: atom_id res chain seq x y z
N MET A 1 47.82 -67.90 -22.01
CA MET A 1 46.86 -68.43 -22.98
C MET A 1 45.45 -67.93 -22.61
N PHE A 2 44.75 -67.45 -23.59
CA PHE A 2 43.33 -67.02 -23.66
C PHE A 2 42.95 -65.66 -23.10
N ARG A 3 42.79 -64.78 -24.03
CA ARG A 3 41.85 -63.63 -24.17
C ARG A 3 40.43 -64.18 -24.45
N PRO A 4 39.38 -63.34 -24.69
CA PRO A 4 38.98 -61.98 -24.27
C PRO A 4 37.46 -61.83 -24.10
N ALA A 5 37.07 -60.54 -24.00
CA ALA A 5 35.79 -59.93 -24.40
C ALA A 5 34.61 -60.00 -23.45
N SER A 6 34.16 -58.87 -22.93
CA SER A 6 33.09 -58.12 -23.55
C SER A 6 32.96 -56.76 -22.88
N ARG A 7 33.28 -55.70 -23.63
CA ARG A 7 32.95 -54.32 -23.40
C ARG A 7 31.59 -54.03 -24.04
N CYS A 8 30.94 -52.96 -23.57
CA CYS A 8 29.76 -52.26 -24.12
C CYS A 8 28.39 -52.77 -23.69
N LEU A 9 27.87 -52.17 -22.61
CA LEU A 9 26.42 -51.89 -22.46
C LEU A 9 26.10 -51.00 -21.22
N ALA A 10 26.93 -49.97 -20.98
CA ALA A 10 26.69 -49.05 -19.85
C ALA A 10 26.81 -47.55 -20.19
N SER A 11 26.61 -47.15 -21.45
CA SER A 11 26.77 -45.73 -21.85
C SER A 11 25.60 -45.13 -22.66
N ARG A 12 24.40 -45.69 -22.54
CA ARG A 12 23.21 -45.13 -23.24
C ARG A 12 22.01 -44.78 -22.32
N PHE A 13 22.15 -44.85 -21.00
CA PHE A 13 21.07 -44.48 -20.07
C PHE A 13 21.34 -43.21 -19.23
N LEU A 14 22.46 -42.49 -19.47
CA LEU A 14 22.79 -41.28 -18.70
C LEU A 14 22.55 -39.96 -19.47
N ALA A 15 22.00 -40.01 -20.69
CA ALA A 15 21.74 -38.82 -21.52
C ALA A 15 20.26 -38.42 -21.61
N ALA A 16 19.37 -39.11 -20.91
CA ALA A 16 17.92 -38.86 -20.97
C ALA A 16 17.30 -38.25 -19.69
N LEU A 17 18.11 -37.89 -18.66
CA LEU A 17 17.62 -37.32 -17.40
C LEU A 17 18.06 -35.86 -17.15
N LEU A 18 18.69 -35.19 -18.12
CA LEU A 18 19.18 -33.80 -18.00
C LEU A 18 18.38 -32.78 -18.86
N ALA A 19 17.23 -33.16 -19.39
CA ALA A 19 16.42 -32.30 -20.26
C ALA A 19 15.03 -31.98 -19.72
N ALA A 20 14.78 -32.10 -18.42
CA ALA A 20 13.45 -31.82 -17.83
C ALA A 20 13.51 -30.92 -16.58
N SER A 21 14.56 -30.10 -16.44
CA SER A 21 14.57 -28.98 -15.46
C SER A 21 14.66 -27.66 -16.23
N ALA A 22 13.72 -27.45 -17.15
CA ALA A 22 13.38 -26.11 -17.56
C ALA A 22 12.63 -25.47 -16.36
N CYS A 23 13.36 -24.73 -15.55
CA CYS A 23 12.82 -23.87 -14.52
C CYS A 23 11.68 -23.04 -15.13
N PHE A 24 10.48 -23.23 -14.62
CA PHE A 24 9.45 -22.21 -14.65
C PHE A 24 9.94 -21.07 -13.74
N ALA A 25 10.85 -20.25 -14.25
CA ALA A 25 11.03 -18.90 -13.77
C ALA A 25 9.80 -18.14 -14.27
N GLY A 26 8.75 -18.10 -13.45
CA GLY A 26 7.69 -17.12 -13.64
C GLY A 26 8.33 -15.73 -13.72
N PRO A 27 7.71 -14.77 -14.42
CA PRO A 27 8.25 -13.42 -14.51
C PRO A 27 8.45 -12.91 -13.09
N VAL A 28 9.69 -12.58 -12.75
CA VAL A 28 10.00 -11.78 -11.57
C VAL A 28 9.35 -10.43 -11.86
N ALA A 29 8.22 -10.16 -11.23
CA ALA A 29 7.64 -8.83 -11.24
C ALA A 29 8.77 -7.89 -10.76
N HIS A 30 9.25 -7.02 -11.65
CA HIS A 30 10.18 -5.97 -11.24
C HIS A 30 9.37 -5.10 -10.29
N ALA A 31 9.72 -5.13 -9.00
CA ALA A 31 9.22 -4.17 -8.04
C ALA A 31 9.59 -2.78 -8.56
N ASP A 32 8.62 -1.85 -8.59
CA ASP A 32 8.90 -0.47 -8.96
C ASP A 32 10.03 0.05 -8.07
N PRO A 33 11.12 0.60 -8.64
CA PRO A 33 12.28 0.98 -7.86
C PRO A 33 11.91 2.08 -6.86
N VAL A 34 12.43 1.98 -5.64
CA VAL A 34 12.33 3.06 -4.65
C VAL A 34 13.21 4.22 -5.12
N SER A 35 12.63 5.39 -5.21
CA SER A 35 13.32 6.65 -5.54
C SER A 35 13.51 7.52 -4.31
N TYR A 36 14.48 8.45 -4.37
CA TYR A 36 14.93 9.24 -3.24
C TYR A 36 14.89 10.72 -3.59
N HIS A 37 14.21 11.51 -2.78
CA HIS A 37 13.89 12.89 -3.10
C HIS A 37 14.11 13.83 -1.93
N TYR A 38 14.18 15.12 -2.24
CA TYR A 38 14.15 16.21 -1.26
C TYR A 38 13.04 17.19 -1.64
N ALA A 39 12.24 17.58 -0.65
CA ALA A 39 11.27 18.67 -0.75
C ALA A 39 11.71 19.85 0.10
N SER A 40 11.37 21.07 -0.31
CA SER A 40 11.49 22.25 0.53
C SER A 40 10.15 22.53 1.19
N VAL A 41 10.06 22.36 2.50
CA VAL A 41 8.86 22.52 3.29
C VAL A 41 9.13 23.47 4.44
N ASP A 42 8.41 24.56 4.57
CA ASP A 42 8.61 25.59 5.60
C ASP A 42 10.05 26.11 5.71
N GLY A 43 10.77 26.13 4.60
CA GLY A 43 12.19 26.51 4.56
C GLY A 43 13.14 25.44 5.08
N LEU A 44 12.67 24.22 5.34
CA LEU A 44 13.45 23.04 5.70
C LEU A 44 13.63 22.14 4.48
N ARG A 45 14.77 21.46 4.39
CA ARG A 45 15.02 20.41 3.40
C ARG A 45 14.61 19.07 3.97
N LEU A 46 13.46 18.55 3.50
CA LEU A 46 12.89 17.28 3.92
C LEU A 46 13.24 16.18 2.91
N PHE A 47 13.84 15.11 3.38
CA PHE A 47 14.07 13.91 2.58
C PHE A 47 12.82 13.01 2.61
N TYR A 48 12.56 12.31 1.50
CA TYR A 48 11.56 11.25 1.45
C TYR A 48 11.90 10.18 0.42
N ARG A 49 11.37 9.00 0.66
CA ARG A 49 11.37 7.87 -0.28
C ARG A 49 10.03 7.80 -0.96
N GLU A 50 10.03 7.41 -2.23
CA GLU A 50 8.82 7.27 -3.04
C GLU A 50 8.93 6.01 -3.89
N ALA A 51 7.82 5.25 -4.01
CA ALA A 51 7.72 4.06 -4.84
C ALA A 51 6.29 3.88 -5.36
N GLY A 52 6.16 3.20 -6.51
CA GLY A 52 4.85 2.93 -7.13
C GLY A 52 4.28 4.08 -7.94
N ASP A 53 3.18 3.80 -8.62
CA ASP A 53 2.52 4.75 -9.54
C ASP A 53 1.62 5.72 -8.75
N ARG A 54 1.78 7.02 -8.99
CA ARG A 54 0.97 8.10 -8.41
C ARG A 54 -0.53 8.01 -8.70
N ALA A 55 -0.93 7.20 -9.68
CA ALA A 55 -2.35 6.96 -9.96
C ALA A 55 -3.00 5.96 -9.00
N LYS A 56 -2.21 5.23 -8.19
CA LYS A 56 -2.67 4.27 -7.18
C LYS A 56 -3.03 4.97 -5.87
N PRO A 57 -3.76 4.29 -4.95
CA PRO A 57 -4.00 4.82 -3.60
C PRO A 57 -2.69 5.16 -2.90
N THR A 58 -2.64 6.33 -2.24
CA THR A 58 -1.42 6.79 -1.56
C THR A 58 -1.32 6.20 -0.17
N LEU A 59 -0.17 5.57 0.12
CA LEU A 59 0.20 5.06 1.44
C LEU A 59 1.34 5.90 2.01
N LEU A 60 1.03 6.71 3.01
CA LEU A 60 1.98 7.53 3.75
C LEU A 60 2.53 6.74 4.92
N LEU A 61 3.86 6.54 4.96
CA LEU A 61 4.56 5.80 6.01
C LEU A 61 5.25 6.77 6.97
N LEU A 62 4.79 6.80 8.22
CA LEU A 62 5.27 7.68 9.28
C LEU A 62 6.11 6.89 10.28
N HIS A 63 7.41 7.11 10.26
CA HIS A 63 8.40 6.40 11.05
C HIS A 63 8.42 6.80 12.53
N GLY A 64 9.09 5.99 13.34
CA GLY A 64 9.27 6.19 14.75
C GLY A 64 10.67 6.64 15.18
N PHE A 65 10.87 6.69 16.51
CA PHE A 65 12.15 6.97 17.16
C PHE A 65 12.97 5.66 17.33
N PRO A 66 14.27 5.68 17.12
CA PRO A 66 15.09 6.80 16.62
C PRO A 66 15.30 6.75 15.10
N SER A 67 14.45 6.03 14.38
CA SER A 67 14.63 5.65 12.98
C SER A 67 14.24 6.78 11.99
N SER A 68 13.98 6.39 10.76
CA SER A 68 13.67 7.25 9.64
C SER A 68 12.87 6.45 8.60
N SER A 69 12.63 6.99 7.42
CA SER A 69 12.08 6.23 6.29
C SER A 69 12.87 4.96 5.93
N HIS A 70 14.09 4.81 6.47
CA HIS A 70 14.92 3.60 6.33
C HIS A 70 14.25 2.36 6.95
N GLU A 71 13.42 2.53 7.96
CA GLU A 71 12.61 1.48 8.58
C GLU A 71 11.73 0.75 7.55
N PHE A 72 11.29 1.47 6.51
CA PHE A 72 10.38 0.95 5.48
C PHE A 72 11.09 0.42 4.23
N ARG A 73 12.43 0.31 4.22
CA ARG A 73 13.24 -0.07 3.04
C ARG A 73 12.83 -1.38 2.39
N ASP A 74 12.45 -2.36 3.21
CA ASP A 74 12.06 -3.69 2.75
C ASP A 74 10.54 -3.78 2.47
N LEU A 75 9.73 -2.94 3.12
CA LEU A 75 8.27 -2.89 2.94
C LEU A 75 7.85 -2.17 1.65
N MET A 76 8.50 -1.03 1.33
CA MET A 76 8.09 -0.18 0.20
C MET A 76 8.09 -0.90 -1.15
N PRO A 77 9.13 -1.69 -1.53
CA PRO A 77 9.15 -2.42 -2.80
C PRO A 77 8.00 -3.42 -2.93
N LEU A 78 7.59 -4.04 -1.82
CA LEU A 78 6.52 -5.04 -1.79
C LEU A 78 5.13 -4.42 -2.02
N LEU A 79 4.96 -3.16 -1.64
CA LEU A 79 3.70 -2.43 -1.73
C LEU A 79 3.56 -1.59 -3.01
N ALA A 80 4.67 -1.24 -3.67
CA ALA A 80 4.71 -0.37 -4.86
C ALA A 80 3.84 -0.88 -6.03
N GLY A 81 3.67 -2.21 -6.14
CA GLY A 81 2.78 -2.82 -7.12
C GLY A 81 1.30 -2.49 -6.92
N GLN A 82 0.88 -2.07 -5.72
CA GLN A 82 -0.53 -1.82 -5.37
C GLN A 82 -0.80 -0.38 -4.94
N PHE A 83 0.21 0.31 -4.39
CA PHE A 83 0.09 1.65 -3.81
C PHE A 83 1.13 2.61 -4.39
N HIS A 84 0.83 3.90 -4.32
CA HIS A 84 1.82 4.97 -4.34
C HIS A 84 2.32 5.15 -2.92
N VAL A 85 3.57 4.78 -2.64
CA VAL A 85 4.12 4.71 -1.28
C VAL A 85 5.07 5.88 -1.04
N ILE A 86 4.85 6.64 0.01
CA ILE A 86 5.64 7.82 0.37
C ILE A 86 6.08 7.69 1.83
N ALA A 87 7.37 7.87 2.10
CA ALA A 87 7.95 7.81 3.44
C ALA A 87 8.89 9.01 3.67
N PRO A 88 8.42 10.10 4.32
CA PRO A 88 9.26 11.22 4.69
C PRO A 88 10.11 10.92 5.93
N ASP A 89 11.30 11.55 6.01
CA ASP A 89 12.08 11.66 7.24
C ASP A 89 11.68 12.94 7.98
N TYR A 90 11.43 12.86 9.28
CA TYR A 90 11.13 14.05 10.08
C TYR A 90 12.36 14.98 10.20
N PRO A 91 12.17 16.29 10.41
CA PRO A 91 13.28 17.19 10.68
C PRO A 91 14.18 16.66 11.80
N GLY A 92 15.49 16.59 11.53
CA GLY A 92 16.47 16.06 12.46
C GLY A 92 16.60 14.54 12.50
N MET A 93 15.88 13.81 11.67
CA MET A 93 15.96 12.35 11.56
C MET A 93 16.32 11.94 10.14
N GLY A 94 16.95 10.77 9.98
CA GLY A 94 17.37 10.24 8.69
C GLY A 94 18.23 11.21 7.89
N TYR A 95 17.81 11.49 6.66
CA TYR A 95 18.51 12.40 5.74
C TYR A 95 17.88 13.79 5.66
N SER A 96 16.83 14.07 6.43
CA SER A 96 16.26 15.40 6.54
C SER A 96 17.17 16.35 7.27
N GLU A 97 17.05 17.65 6.98
CA GLU A 97 17.81 18.70 7.66
C GLU A 97 17.59 18.62 9.18
N ALA A 98 18.67 18.73 9.94
CA ALA A 98 18.64 18.96 11.38
C ALA A 98 18.85 20.46 11.65
N PRO A 99 17.78 21.27 11.70
CA PRO A 99 17.92 22.70 11.86
C PRO A 99 18.33 23.05 13.29
N PRO A 100 19.13 24.13 13.48
CA PRO A 100 19.51 24.60 14.82
C PRO A 100 18.30 25.15 15.59
N ALA A 101 18.49 25.33 16.90
CA ALA A 101 17.40 25.69 17.82
C ALA A 101 16.68 27.02 17.45
N GLU A 102 17.41 27.98 16.89
CA GLU A 102 16.89 29.27 16.47
C GLU A 102 15.91 29.17 15.29
N ARG A 103 16.00 28.10 14.50
CA ARG A 103 15.16 27.88 13.32
C ARG A 103 14.03 26.87 13.56
N PHE A 104 14.21 25.98 14.51
CA PHE A 104 13.24 24.89 14.73
C PHE A 104 13.14 24.52 16.21
N ALA A 105 12.00 24.82 16.80
CA ALA A 105 11.58 24.36 18.12
C ALA A 105 10.72 23.09 17.95
N PRO A 106 11.25 21.90 18.15
CA PRO A 106 10.54 20.66 17.89
C PRO A 106 9.45 20.40 18.92
N SER A 107 8.29 20.00 18.43
CA SER A 107 7.18 19.38 19.15
C SER A 107 6.45 18.44 18.18
N PHE A 108 5.60 17.55 18.67
CA PHE A 108 4.79 16.72 17.77
C PHE A 108 3.84 17.56 16.92
N ASP A 109 3.30 18.65 17.44
CA ASP A 109 2.48 19.59 16.67
C ASP A 109 3.29 20.22 15.53
N LYS A 110 4.54 20.65 15.80
CA LYS A 110 5.39 21.25 14.77
C LYS A 110 5.84 20.24 13.71
N VAL A 111 6.18 19.01 14.11
CA VAL A 111 6.49 17.93 13.16
C VAL A 111 5.27 17.61 12.30
N THR A 112 4.09 17.51 12.91
CA THR A 112 2.83 17.28 12.18
C THR A 112 2.60 18.39 11.15
N SER A 113 2.74 19.65 11.53
CA SER A 113 2.58 20.79 10.60
C SER A 113 3.53 20.70 9.40
N VAL A 114 4.78 20.28 9.60
CA VAL A 114 5.74 20.06 8.50
C VAL A 114 5.26 18.91 7.58
N ILE A 115 4.76 17.82 8.14
CA ILE A 115 4.24 16.69 7.36
C ILE A 115 2.96 17.08 6.61
N GLU A 116 2.06 17.86 7.20
CA GLU A 116 0.87 18.40 6.53
C GLU A 116 1.24 19.23 5.30
N HIS A 117 2.16 20.16 5.46
CA HIS A 117 2.63 20.99 4.35
C HIS A 117 3.38 20.18 3.29
N PHE A 118 4.12 19.14 3.71
CA PHE A 118 4.78 18.21 2.79
C PHE A 118 3.72 17.47 1.94
N VAL A 119 2.75 16.83 2.56
CA VAL A 119 1.66 16.10 1.88
C VAL A 119 0.89 17.04 0.94
N ALA A 120 0.51 18.22 1.41
CA ALA A 120 -0.15 19.23 0.58
C ALA A 120 0.67 19.64 -0.64
N SER A 121 2.00 19.74 -0.50
CA SER A 121 2.91 20.10 -1.60
C SER A 121 2.99 19.02 -2.68
N LEU A 122 2.71 17.76 -2.35
CA LEU A 122 2.64 16.65 -3.30
C LEU A 122 1.28 16.56 -4.00
N GLY A 123 0.27 17.28 -3.49
CA GLY A 123 -1.10 17.22 -4.02
C GLY A 123 -1.86 15.95 -3.65
N GLU A 124 -1.50 15.32 -2.53
CA GLU A 124 -2.01 14.02 -2.09
C GLU A 124 -3.03 14.16 -0.92
N PRO A 125 -4.29 14.55 -1.19
CA PRO A 125 -5.28 14.80 -0.14
C PRO A 125 -5.99 13.54 0.39
N HIS A 126 -5.64 12.32 -0.07
CA HIS A 126 -6.25 11.06 0.34
C HIS A 126 -5.19 10.02 0.64
N LEU A 127 -5.14 9.58 1.89
CA LEU A 127 -4.04 8.82 2.44
C LEU A 127 -4.54 7.60 3.21
N ILE A 128 -3.90 6.48 2.98
CA ILE A 128 -3.78 5.44 3.99
C ILE A 128 -2.54 5.81 4.80
N VAL A 129 -2.68 6.01 6.12
CA VAL A 129 -1.58 6.45 6.97
C VAL A 129 -1.08 5.27 7.80
N TYR A 130 0.15 4.85 7.53
CA TYR A 130 0.87 3.88 8.35
C TYR A 130 1.66 4.63 9.43
N MET A 131 1.49 4.22 10.68
CA MET A 131 2.05 4.88 11.86
C MET A 131 2.80 3.87 12.72
N THR A 132 4.07 4.18 13.02
CA THR A 132 4.84 3.42 14.01
C THR A 132 5.43 4.38 15.04
N ASP A 133 5.43 4.03 16.33
CA ASP A 133 6.02 4.80 17.43
C ASP A 133 5.67 6.30 17.38
N PHE A 134 6.65 7.20 17.12
CA PHE A 134 6.43 8.65 16.93
C PHE A 134 5.53 8.98 15.73
N GLY A 135 5.42 8.07 14.77
CA GLY A 135 4.45 8.20 13.68
C GLY A 135 3.01 8.21 14.18
N GLY A 136 2.71 7.54 15.30
CA GLY A 136 1.38 7.55 15.93
C GLY A 136 0.89 8.94 16.29
N PRO A 137 1.61 9.71 17.14
CA PRO A 137 1.28 11.10 17.44
C PRO A 137 1.16 12.01 16.23
N VAL A 138 2.04 11.84 15.22
CA VAL A 138 2.00 12.65 13.99
C VAL A 138 0.77 12.29 13.16
N GLY A 139 0.53 11.00 12.91
CA GLY A 139 -0.58 10.53 12.10
C GLY A 139 -1.95 10.81 12.73
N MET A 140 -2.08 10.66 14.06
CA MET A 140 -3.34 10.99 14.74
C MET A 140 -3.66 12.49 14.74
N ARG A 141 -2.64 13.36 14.82
CA ARG A 141 -2.83 14.81 14.64
C ARG A 141 -3.22 15.16 13.21
N LEU A 142 -2.55 14.54 12.22
CA LEU A 142 -2.92 14.67 10.81
C LEU A 142 -4.39 14.31 10.59
N ALA A 143 -4.85 13.20 11.18
CA ALA A 143 -6.24 12.77 11.10
C ALA A 143 -7.22 13.74 11.77
N LEU A 144 -6.85 14.33 12.91
CA LEU A 144 -7.67 15.35 13.58
C LEU A 144 -7.79 16.64 12.76
N HIS A 145 -6.70 17.09 12.14
CA HIS A 145 -6.67 18.34 11.38
C HIS A 145 -7.31 18.20 10.00
N HIS A 146 -7.17 17.02 9.38
CA HIS A 146 -7.62 16.74 8.03
C HIS A 146 -8.39 15.41 7.95
N PRO A 147 -9.57 15.32 8.60
CA PRO A 147 -10.34 14.08 8.59
C PRO A 147 -10.67 13.60 7.17
N ASP A 148 -10.91 14.52 6.25
CA ASP A 148 -11.22 14.20 4.85
C ASP A 148 -10.02 13.66 4.04
N TRP A 149 -8.80 13.70 4.59
CA TRP A 149 -7.63 13.13 3.94
C TRP A 149 -7.46 11.63 4.25
N ILE A 150 -8.12 11.11 5.27
CA ILE A 150 -7.87 9.78 5.80
C ILE A 150 -8.76 8.75 5.11
N ASP A 151 -8.16 7.87 4.32
CA ASP A 151 -8.81 6.72 3.69
C ASP A 151 -8.68 5.45 4.53
N GLY A 152 -7.72 5.42 5.45
CA GLY A 152 -7.51 4.31 6.36
C GLY A 152 -6.27 4.49 7.22
N LEU A 153 -6.15 3.68 8.26
CA LEU A 153 -5.06 3.72 9.22
C LEU A 153 -4.41 2.36 9.37
N VAL A 154 -3.08 2.36 9.48
CA VAL A 154 -2.30 1.20 9.92
C VAL A 154 -1.52 1.60 11.16
N PHE A 155 -1.74 0.88 12.26
CA PHE A 155 -0.98 1.06 13.50
C PHE A 155 0.02 -0.09 13.65
N GLN A 156 1.30 0.25 13.73
CA GLN A 156 2.36 -0.66 14.17
C GLN A 156 2.93 -0.15 15.48
N ASN A 157 2.72 -0.86 16.57
CA ASN A 157 3.33 -0.51 17.86
C ASN A 157 3.27 1.01 18.14
N ALA A 158 2.08 1.58 18.01
CA ALA A 158 1.77 2.98 18.24
C ALA A 158 0.49 3.10 19.06
N VAL A 159 0.49 3.90 20.12
CA VAL A 159 -0.55 3.91 21.14
C VAL A 159 -1.43 5.14 21.10
N ILE A 160 -2.70 4.94 21.47
CA ILE A 160 -3.72 5.98 21.67
C ILE A 160 -4.26 6.00 23.10
N SER A 161 -3.65 5.23 23.98
CA SER A 161 -4.07 5.05 25.38
C SER A 161 -2.86 4.69 26.24
N GLU A 162 -2.87 5.15 27.48
CA GLU A 162 -1.86 4.75 28.47
C GLU A 162 -1.84 3.25 28.76
N ASP A 163 -2.96 2.54 28.55
CA ASP A 163 -3.02 1.08 28.73
C ASP A 163 -2.01 0.35 27.83
N GLY A 164 -1.72 0.92 26.66
CA GLY A 164 -0.78 0.37 25.70
C GLY A 164 0.69 0.62 26.02
N VAL A 165 0.99 1.42 27.05
CA VAL A 165 2.37 1.77 27.43
C VAL A 165 2.83 0.91 28.59
N ASP A 166 4.04 0.35 28.51
CA ASP A 166 4.64 -0.41 29.60
C ASP A 166 4.67 0.39 30.92
N PRO A 167 4.35 -0.21 32.09
CA PRO A 167 4.30 0.53 33.34
C PRO A 167 5.61 1.21 33.75
N ALA A 168 6.78 0.68 33.40
CA ALA A 168 8.06 1.34 33.69
C ALA A 168 8.25 2.55 32.77
N ARG A 169 7.86 2.43 31.50
CA ARG A 169 7.87 3.54 30.55
C ARG A 169 6.92 4.65 31.01
N ARG A 170 5.69 4.34 31.43
CA ARG A 170 4.73 5.34 31.97
C ARG A 170 5.31 6.12 33.15
N ARG A 171 5.97 5.41 34.09
CA ARG A 171 6.62 6.08 35.24
C ARG A 171 7.71 7.05 34.80
N ARG A 172 8.49 6.69 33.80
CA ARG A 172 9.52 7.56 33.22
C ARG A 172 8.89 8.78 32.55
N ASP A 173 7.87 8.58 31.72
CA ASP A 173 7.20 9.67 30.99
C ASP A 173 6.50 10.63 31.98
N ALA A 174 5.93 10.12 33.06
CA ALA A 174 5.42 10.95 34.15
C ALA A 174 6.52 11.78 34.84
N ALA A 175 7.74 11.27 34.93
CA ALA A 175 8.86 11.99 35.56
C ALA A 175 9.34 13.20 34.76
N ILE A 176 9.07 13.25 33.44
CA ILE A 176 9.41 14.38 32.58
C ILE A 176 8.23 15.34 32.34
N THR A 177 7.04 15.07 32.90
CA THR A 177 5.84 15.91 32.72
C THR A 177 6.01 17.29 33.39
N GLY A 178 5.46 18.33 32.76
CA GLY A 178 5.49 19.71 33.24
C GLY A 178 6.72 20.48 32.77
N GLU A 179 7.08 21.57 33.46
CA GLU A 179 8.19 22.43 33.05
C GLU A 179 9.50 21.67 32.81
N ALA A 180 10.16 21.93 31.69
CA ALA A 180 11.41 21.29 31.30
C ALA A 180 12.57 21.81 32.15
N THR A 181 12.92 21.11 33.20
CA THR A 181 14.12 21.36 34.02
C THR A 181 15.33 20.68 33.42
N GLU A 182 16.55 21.11 33.83
CA GLU A 182 17.80 20.47 33.42
C GLU A 182 17.81 18.95 33.74
N ALA A 183 17.32 18.56 34.90
CA ALA A 183 17.22 17.15 35.31
C ALA A 183 16.28 16.34 34.41
N LYS A 184 15.13 16.90 34.00
CA LYS A 184 14.21 16.26 33.08
C LYS A 184 14.79 16.15 31.67
N ARG A 185 15.49 17.20 31.20
CA ARG A 185 16.20 17.17 29.93
C ARG A 185 17.29 16.09 29.93
N ALA A 186 18.11 16.01 30.98
CA ALA A 186 19.12 14.96 31.13
C ALA A 186 18.51 13.54 31.12
N LEU A 187 17.35 13.37 31.76
CA LEU A 187 16.60 12.11 31.74
C LEU A 187 16.09 11.79 30.34
N ALA A 188 15.50 12.75 29.63
CA ALA A 188 15.05 12.57 28.23
C ALA A 188 16.24 12.27 27.31
N GLU A 189 17.33 13.01 27.41
CA GLU A 189 18.53 12.84 26.61
C GLU A 189 19.19 11.47 26.82
N SER A 190 19.13 10.90 28.03
CA SER A 190 19.66 9.56 28.31
C SER A 190 19.03 8.46 27.46
N HIS A 191 17.81 8.68 26.96
CA HIS A 191 17.11 7.76 26.07
C HIS A 191 17.46 7.98 24.60
N VAL A 192 18.02 9.14 24.23
CA VAL A 192 18.45 9.44 22.87
C VAL A 192 19.88 8.91 22.67
N SER A 193 19.97 7.58 22.59
CA SER A 193 21.26 6.88 22.56
C SER A 193 21.20 5.63 21.68
N LEU A 194 22.37 5.22 21.17
CA LEU A 194 22.49 3.96 20.43
C LEU A 194 22.10 2.74 21.30
N ALA A 195 22.36 2.79 22.60
CA ALA A 195 21.97 1.71 23.50
C ALA A 195 20.44 1.53 23.53
N THR A 196 19.68 2.62 23.55
CA THR A 196 18.21 2.58 23.46
C THR A 196 17.77 2.09 22.09
N ALA A 197 18.39 2.55 21.00
CA ALA A 197 18.10 2.06 19.66
C ALA A 197 18.27 0.54 19.58
N LEU A 198 19.42 0.02 20.00
CA LEU A 198 19.71 -1.42 20.03
C LEU A 198 18.74 -2.21 20.91
N LEU A 199 18.30 -1.63 22.03
CA LEU A 199 17.26 -2.24 22.87
C LEU A 199 15.95 -2.40 22.06
N LEU A 200 15.51 -1.35 21.39
CA LEU A 200 14.25 -1.36 20.61
C LEU A 200 14.30 -2.35 19.45
N TYR A 201 15.42 -2.45 18.72
CA TYR A 201 15.58 -3.41 17.63
C TYR A 201 15.63 -4.85 18.13
N ARG A 202 16.39 -5.13 19.18
CA ARG A 202 16.77 -6.50 19.58
C ARG A 202 15.87 -7.12 20.62
N HIS A 203 15.26 -6.31 21.52
CA HIS A 203 14.40 -6.84 22.55
C HIS A 203 13.08 -7.33 21.98
N GLY A 204 12.77 -8.58 22.24
CA GLY A 204 11.54 -9.22 21.74
C GLY A 204 11.61 -9.74 20.32
N ALA A 205 12.69 -9.48 19.60
CA ALA A 205 12.93 -10.11 18.30
C ALA A 205 13.11 -11.63 18.44
N ARG A 206 12.62 -12.41 17.47
CA ARG A 206 12.77 -13.87 17.43
C ARG A 206 14.23 -14.28 17.28
N GLU A 207 14.91 -13.60 16.36
CA GLU A 207 16.29 -13.88 15.99
C GLU A 207 17.15 -12.60 16.06
N PRO A 208 17.41 -12.05 17.28
CA PRO A 208 18.05 -10.74 17.45
C PRO A 208 19.47 -10.65 16.86
N ASP A 209 20.15 -11.80 16.65
CA ASP A 209 21.48 -11.84 16.05
C ASP A 209 21.45 -11.98 14.51
N ALA A 210 20.28 -12.26 13.94
CA ALA A 210 20.05 -12.30 12.48
C ALA A 210 19.56 -10.98 11.91
N LEU A 211 19.17 -10.02 12.75
CA LEU A 211 18.70 -8.71 12.30
C LEU A 211 19.78 -7.98 11.50
N ASN A 212 19.34 -7.29 10.42
CA ASN A 212 20.25 -6.51 9.59
C ASN A 212 20.85 -5.32 10.38
N PRO A 213 22.17 -5.24 10.60
CA PRO A 213 22.79 -4.17 11.36
C PRO A 213 22.70 -2.81 10.67
N ASP A 214 22.40 -2.74 9.37
CA ASP A 214 22.22 -1.48 8.65
C ASP A 214 21.05 -0.66 9.21
N ALA A 215 20.04 -1.32 9.80
CA ALA A 215 18.90 -0.68 10.44
C ALA A 215 19.36 0.37 11.48
N TRP A 216 20.08 -0.06 12.52
CA TRP A 216 20.56 0.86 13.56
C TRP A 216 21.84 1.61 13.21
N THR A 217 22.57 1.22 12.16
CA THR A 217 23.75 1.95 11.70
C THR A 217 23.34 3.32 11.13
N ASN A 218 22.24 3.35 10.39
CA ASN A 218 21.69 4.61 9.89
C ASN A 218 21.22 5.51 11.05
N ASP A 219 20.55 4.93 12.05
CA ASP A 219 20.10 5.65 13.24
C ASP A 219 21.27 6.19 14.07
N ALA A 220 22.36 5.42 14.19
CA ALA A 220 23.56 5.84 14.89
C ALA A 220 24.18 7.10 14.28
N ALA A 221 24.10 7.27 12.95
CA ALA A 221 24.58 8.47 12.28
C ALA A 221 23.76 9.72 12.67
N ALA A 222 22.42 9.60 12.74
CA ALA A 222 21.55 10.67 13.22
C ALA A 222 21.80 10.97 14.71
N LEU A 223 21.93 9.94 15.55
CA LEU A 223 22.21 10.06 16.98
C LEU A 223 23.60 10.69 17.28
N ALA A 224 24.55 10.62 16.35
CA ALA A 224 25.85 11.28 16.47
C ALA A 224 25.78 12.80 16.19
N ASN A 225 24.74 13.28 15.50
CA ASN A 225 24.55 14.70 15.19
C ASN A 225 23.96 15.45 16.40
N PRO A 226 24.59 16.51 16.93
CA PRO A 226 24.09 17.22 18.10
C PRO A 226 22.70 17.86 17.91
N ASP A 227 22.42 18.44 16.73
CA ASP A 227 21.10 19.03 16.45
C ASP A 227 20.02 17.96 16.33
N SER A 228 20.30 16.83 15.71
CA SER A 228 19.39 15.67 15.67
C SER A 228 19.09 15.15 17.07
N ARG A 229 20.12 14.98 17.91
CA ARG A 229 19.94 14.57 19.32
C ARG A 229 19.09 15.55 20.10
N ARG A 230 19.35 16.86 19.93
CA ARG A 230 18.53 17.91 20.55
C ARG A 230 17.08 17.79 20.15
N ILE A 231 16.79 17.66 18.84
CA ILE A 231 15.42 17.52 18.31
C ILE A 231 14.75 16.29 18.89
N MET A 232 15.39 15.13 18.88
CA MET A 232 14.86 13.89 19.45
C MET A 232 14.63 14.03 20.96
N THR A 233 15.53 14.72 21.71
CA THR A 233 15.37 14.97 23.13
C THR A 233 14.16 15.86 23.41
N ASP A 234 13.97 16.91 22.64
CA ASP A 234 12.81 17.79 22.77
C ASP A 234 11.49 17.05 22.48
N LEU A 235 11.46 16.14 21.48
CA LEU A 235 10.31 15.28 21.23
C LEU A 235 10.07 14.28 22.39
N GLN A 236 11.10 13.74 23.02
CA GLN A 236 10.93 12.93 24.25
C GLN A 236 10.30 13.76 25.38
N LEU A 237 10.67 15.03 25.53
CA LEU A 237 10.07 15.94 26.52
C LEU A 237 8.62 16.32 26.17
N ASP A 238 8.22 16.21 24.91
CA ASP A 238 6.87 16.52 24.40
C ASP A 238 5.90 15.33 24.52
N ILE A 239 6.36 14.13 24.87
CA ILE A 239 5.50 12.92 25.05
C ILE A 239 4.30 13.15 25.98
N PRO A 240 4.39 13.87 27.09
CA PRO A 240 3.23 14.14 27.94
C PRO A 240 2.08 14.87 27.20
N ASN A 241 2.38 15.68 26.18
CA ASN A 241 1.37 16.33 25.35
C ASN A 241 0.65 15.32 24.45
N ASN A 242 1.30 14.22 24.06
CA ASN A 242 0.62 13.12 23.35
C ASN A 242 -0.35 12.40 24.28
N VAL A 243 0.05 12.12 25.53
CA VAL A 243 -0.85 11.52 26.53
C VAL A 243 -2.07 12.40 26.78
N ALA A 244 -1.88 13.71 26.87
CA ALA A 244 -2.98 14.68 27.01
C ALA A 244 -3.91 14.70 25.78
N ALA A 245 -3.41 14.35 24.60
CA ALA A 245 -4.19 14.30 23.35
C ALA A 245 -4.95 12.97 23.14
N PHE A 246 -4.66 11.90 23.88
CA PHE A 246 -5.31 10.60 23.73
C PHE A 246 -6.84 10.66 23.73
N PRO A 247 -7.51 11.40 24.62
CA PRO A 247 -8.98 11.49 24.61
C PRO A 247 -9.55 12.04 23.30
N ALA A 248 -8.86 13.01 22.67
CA ALA A 248 -9.27 13.58 21.40
C ALA A 248 -9.09 12.57 20.26
N TRP A 249 -7.96 11.82 20.24
CA TRP A 249 -7.72 10.77 19.24
C TRP A 249 -8.75 9.64 19.33
N GLN A 250 -9.05 9.19 20.57
CA GLN A 250 -10.08 8.18 20.82
C GLN A 250 -11.47 8.66 20.38
N ALA A 251 -11.81 9.92 20.64
CA ALA A 251 -13.07 10.50 20.21
C ALA A 251 -13.18 10.54 18.69
N TRP A 252 -12.13 10.96 18.01
CA TRP A 252 -12.06 10.98 16.54
C TRP A 252 -12.22 9.58 15.95
N LEU A 253 -11.53 8.57 16.48
CA LEU A 253 -11.64 7.18 16.03
C LEU A 253 -13.06 6.63 16.20
N ARG A 254 -13.73 6.93 17.33
CA ARG A 254 -15.13 6.52 17.56
C ARG A 254 -16.10 7.20 16.60
N GLU A 255 -15.88 8.47 16.29
CA GLU A 255 -16.75 9.25 15.43
C GLU A 255 -16.62 8.83 13.95
N HIS A 256 -15.39 8.69 13.47
CA HIS A 256 -15.11 8.47 12.04
C HIS A 256 -15.07 7.01 11.65
N GLN A 257 -14.79 6.10 12.59
CA GLN A 257 -14.68 4.65 12.32
C GLN A 257 -13.85 4.34 11.05
N PRO A 258 -12.61 4.88 10.95
CA PRO A 258 -11.81 4.69 9.75
C PRO A 258 -11.46 3.21 9.57
N ARG A 259 -11.30 2.77 8.33
CA ARG A 259 -10.79 1.43 8.06
C ARG A 259 -9.41 1.25 8.68
N THR A 260 -9.29 0.39 9.68
CA THR A 260 -8.10 0.29 10.54
C THR A 260 -7.52 -1.12 10.54
N LEU A 261 -6.23 -1.19 10.23
CA LEU A 261 -5.40 -2.38 10.38
C LEU A 261 -4.40 -2.14 11.52
N VAL A 262 -4.23 -3.12 12.39
CA VAL A 262 -3.23 -3.10 13.46
C VAL A 262 -2.28 -4.27 13.26
N VAL A 263 -1.00 -3.98 13.11
CA VAL A 263 0.10 -4.95 13.06
C VAL A 263 0.97 -4.71 14.29
N TRP A 264 1.19 -5.74 15.12
CA TRP A 264 1.75 -5.51 16.45
C TRP A 264 2.77 -6.55 16.86
N GLY A 265 4.02 -6.14 17.09
CA GLY A 265 5.03 -6.95 17.76
C GLY A 265 4.67 -7.12 19.24
N ARG A 266 4.25 -8.34 19.63
CA ARG A 266 3.73 -8.61 20.98
C ARG A 266 4.76 -8.52 22.09
N ASN A 267 6.05 -8.61 21.75
CA ASN A 267 7.16 -8.61 22.69
C ASN A 267 7.82 -7.23 22.83
N ASP A 268 7.17 -6.18 22.35
CA ASP A 268 7.65 -4.79 22.43
C ASP A 268 7.86 -4.39 23.91
N PRO A 269 9.06 -3.91 24.28
CA PRO A 269 9.34 -3.49 25.66
C PRO A 269 8.71 -2.15 26.06
N ILE A 270 8.17 -1.41 25.08
CA ILE A 270 7.61 -0.07 25.27
C ILE A 270 6.09 -0.07 25.12
N PHE A 271 5.58 -0.65 24.03
CA PHE A 271 4.16 -0.67 23.71
C PHE A 271 3.60 -2.09 23.76
N VAL A 272 2.89 -2.36 24.87
CA VAL A 272 2.34 -3.69 25.14
C VAL A 272 1.06 -3.96 24.31
N PRO A 273 0.67 -5.25 24.12
CA PRO A 273 -0.51 -5.62 23.32
C PRO A 273 -1.83 -4.96 23.74
N ALA A 274 -1.95 -4.49 24.98
CA ALA A 274 -3.11 -3.71 25.40
C ALA A 274 -3.32 -2.41 24.59
N GLY A 275 -2.28 -1.90 23.92
CA GLY A 275 -2.38 -0.78 23.00
C GLY A 275 -3.18 -1.13 21.73
N ALA A 276 -2.96 -2.30 21.15
CA ALA A 276 -3.76 -2.79 20.02
C ALA A 276 -5.23 -2.99 20.43
N GLU A 277 -5.48 -3.55 21.63
CA GLU A 277 -6.82 -3.71 22.15
C GLU A 277 -7.51 -2.38 22.47
N ALA A 278 -6.73 -1.34 22.82
CA ALA A 278 -7.27 0.01 22.99
C ALA A 278 -7.78 0.57 21.67
N ILE A 279 -7.07 0.35 20.56
CA ILE A 279 -7.51 0.76 19.22
C ILE A 279 -8.83 0.05 18.87
N ARG A 280 -8.93 -1.27 19.09
CA ARG A 280 -10.15 -2.03 18.79
C ARG A 280 -11.34 -1.60 19.65
N ARG A 281 -11.13 -1.10 20.87
CA ARG A 281 -12.23 -0.53 21.68
C ARG A 281 -12.84 0.71 21.01
N GLU A 282 -12.03 1.50 20.33
CA GLU A 282 -12.47 2.73 19.65
C GLU A 282 -12.98 2.43 18.23
N VAL A 283 -12.38 1.45 17.54
CA VAL A 283 -12.75 0.98 16.19
C VAL A 283 -12.98 -0.53 16.25
N PRO A 284 -14.21 -0.99 16.57
CA PRO A 284 -14.51 -2.42 16.76
C PRO A 284 -14.20 -3.31 15.56
N ASP A 285 -14.29 -2.77 14.34
CA ASP A 285 -14.01 -3.47 13.10
C ASP A 285 -12.52 -3.48 12.72
N ALA A 286 -11.64 -2.95 13.56
CA ALA A 286 -10.19 -2.98 13.34
C ALA A 286 -9.67 -4.42 13.25
N ALA A 287 -8.97 -4.74 12.18
CA ALA A 287 -8.27 -6.01 12.04
C ALA A 287 -6.95 -5.97 12.80
N ILE A 288 -6.69 -6.95 13.67
CA ILE A 288 -5.46 -6.99 14.48
C ILE A 288 -4.67 -8.25 14.15
N HIS A 289 -3.38 -8.08 13.83
CA HIS A 289 -2.41 -9.14 13.60
C HIS A 289 -1.25 -8.99 14.59
N TYR A 290 -1.03 -10.01 15.41
CA TYR A 290 0.07 -10.06 16.36
C TYR A 290 1.22 -10.88 15.81
N TYR A 291 2.44 -10.33 15.90
CA TYR A 291 3.67 -10.96 15.50
C TYR A 291 4.52 -11.33 16.71
N ASP A 292 5.24 -12.45 16.61
CA ASP A 292 6.19 -12.87 17.64
C ASP A 292 7.52 -12.16 17.44
N THR A 293 7.51 -10.84 17.62
CA THR A 293 8.65 -9.93 17.44
C THR A 293 8.52 -8.74 18.37
N GLY A 294 9.55 -7.88 18.42
CA GLY A 294 9.64 -6.70 19.25
C GLY A 294 9.02 -5.44 18.62
N HIS A 295 9.62 -4.30 18.93
CA HIS A 295 9.15 -2.97 18.56
C HIS A 295 9.20 -2.74 17.02
N PHE A 296 10.30 -3.10 16.37
CA PHE A 296 10.49 -2.97 14.93
C PHE A 296 10.03 -4.23 14.18
N ALA A 297 8.71 -4.46 14.14
CA ALA A 297 8.14 -5.65 13.54
C ALA A 297 8.52 -5.84 12.06
N LEU A 298 8.80 -4.77 11.35
CA LEU A 298 9.21 -4.81 9.95
C LEU A 298 10.57 -5.48 9.73
N GLU A 299 11.43 -5.54 10.73
CA GLU A 299 12.74 -6.20 10.58
C GLU A 299 12.63 -7.71 10.39
N GLU A 300 11.54 -8.33 10.88
CA GLU A 300 11.34 -9.78 10.82
C GLU A 300 10.09 -10.20 10.03
N ASP A 301 9.09 -9.32 9.88
CA ASP A 301 7.77 -9.70 9.36
C ASP A 301 7.26 -8.81 8.21
N HIS A 302 8.15 -8.03 7.55
CA HIS A 302 7.77 -7.10 6.47
C HIS A 302 6.99 -7.76 5.31
N ASP A 303 7.32 -9.01 4.95
CA ASP A 303 6.62 -9.76 3.90
C ASP A 303 5.15 -10.04 4.26
N ASP A 304 4.90 -10.47 5.51
CA ASP A 304 3.54 -10.73 5.96
C ASP A 304 2.77 -9.44 6.18
N ILE A 305 3.40 -8.44 6.77
CA ILE A 305 2.80 -7.11 6.97
C ILE A 305 2.42 -6.50 5.61
N ALA A 306 3.27 -6.61 4.58
CA ALA A 306 2.94 -6.18 3.22
C ALA A 306 1.71 -6.90 2.67
N ARG A 307 1.61 -8.24 2.86
CA ARG A 307 0.43 -9.01 2.44
C ARG A 307 -0.84 -8.57 3.17
N GLN A 308 -0.76 -8.31 4.49
CA GLN A 308 -1.90 -7.84 5.27
C GLN A 308 -2.37 -6.46 4.77
N ILE A 309 -1.45 -5.50 4.57
CA ILE A 309 -1.77 -4.16 4.04
C ILE A 309 -2.39 -4.29 2.65
N GLY A 310 -1.73 -5.03 1.74
CA GLY A 310 -2.21 -5.23 0.39
C GLY A 310 -3.60 -5.85 0.34
N GLY A 311 -3.83 -6.92 1.10
CA GLY A 311 -5.13 -7.58 1.16
C GLY A 311 -6.22 -6.73 1.83
N PHE A 312 -5.84 -5.93 2.84
CA PHE A 312 -6.79 -5.11 3.60
C PHE A 312 -7.20 -3.83 2.85
N PHE A 313 -6.28 -3.16 2.16
CA PHE A 313 -6.53 -1.88 1.48
C PHE A 313 -6.59 -1.97 -0.03
N ALA A 314 -6.43 -3.16 -0.62
CA ALA A 314 -6.55 -3.31 -2.06
C ALA A 314 -7.88 -2.76 -2.57
N PRO A 315 -7.88 -2.03 -3.68
CA PRO A 315 -9.11 -1.70 -4.37
C PRO A 315 -9.88 -2.98 -4.72
N VAL A 316 -11.18 -2.93 -4.56
CA VAL A 316 -12.06 -4.04 -4.96
C VAL A 316 -12.73 -3.73 -6.29
N HIS A 317 -13.03 -4.79 -7.03
CA HIS A 317 -13.88 -4.71 -8.20
C HIS A 317 -15.31 -5.01 -7.80
N VAL A 318 -16.18 -4.02 -7.91
CA VAL A 318 -17.62 -4.20 -7.68
C VAL A 318 -18.29 -4.36 -9.02
N ARG A 319 -18.91 -5.53 -9.25
CA ARG A 319 -19.66 -5.86 -10.46
C ARG A 319 -21.08 -6.23 -10.08
N GLY A 320 -22.02 -5.55 -10.68
CA GLY A 320 -23.42 -5.84 -10.33
C GLY A 320 -24.41 -4.91 -10.99
N ARG A 321 -25.61 -4.94 -10.45
CA ARG A 321 -26.75 -4.13 -10.91
C ARG A 321 -27.01 -3.04 -9.89
N ILE A 322 -27.21 -1.82 -10.35
CA ILE A 322 -27.62 -0.68 -9.53
C ILE A 322 -29.00 -0.97 -8.95
N GLU A 323 -29.15 -0.93 -7.63
CA GLU A 323 -30.44 -1.03 -6.95
C GLU A 323 -31.04 0.36 -6.72
N SER A 324 -30.21 1.32 -6.24
CA SER A 324 -30.61 2.71 -6.03
C SER A 324 -29.47 3.68 -6.24
N VAL A 325 -29.81 4.94 -6.51
CA VAL A 325 -28.89 6.06 -6.56
C VAL A 325 -29.49 7.21 -5.75
N GLU A 326 -28.84 7.61 -4.69
CA GLU A 326 -29.27 8.68 -3.76
C GLU A 326 -28.15 9.68 -3.57
N GLY A 327 -28.23 10.80 -4.29
CA GLY A 327 -27.19 11.83 -4.26
C GLY A 327 -25.84 11.31 -4.75
N ALA A 328 -24.86 11.19 -3.85
CA ALA A 328 -23.54 10.65 -4.13
C ALA A 328 -23.41 9.14 -3.84
N THR A 329 -24.48 8.50 -3.39
CA THR A 329 -24.46 7.10 -2.98
C THR A 329 -25.09 6.22 -4.06
N VAL A 330 -24.40 5.13 -4.45
CA VAL A 330 -24.89 4.12 -5.39
C VAL A 330 -24.92 2.77 -4.68
N THR A 331 -26.09 2.20 -4.53
CA THR A 331 -26.26 0.84 -3.97
C THR A 331 -26.28 -0.18 -5.10
N VAL A 332 -25.44 -1.21 -4.98
CA VAL A 332 -25.22 -2.22 -6.02
C VAL A 332 -25.50 -3.61 -5.47
N ARG A 333 -26.32 -4.40 -6.17
CA ARG A 333 -26.43 -5.85 -5.96
C ARG A 333 -25.38 -6.55 -6.78
N THR A 334 -24.40 -7.17 -6.12
CA THR A 334 -23.32 -7.90 -6.80
C THR A 334 -23.81 -9.19 -7.45
N ARG A 335 -22.99 -9.80 -8.29
CA ARG A 335 -23.29 -11.11 -8.91
C ARG A 335 -23.48 -12.21 -7.87
N GLU A 336 -22.76 -12.14 -6.76
CA GLU A 336 -22.81 -13.06 -5.63
C GLU A 336 -24.04 -12.82 -4.73
N GLY A 337 -24.85 -11.79 -5.04
CA GLY A 337 -26.07 -11.45 -4.30
C GLY A 337 -25.84 -10.57 -3.06
N ALA A 338 -24.62 -10.10 -2.83
CA ALA A 338 -24.34 -9.15 -1.76
C ALA A 338 -24.75 -7.72 -2.15
N THR A 339 -25.10 -6.90 -1.16
CA THR A 339 -25.29 -5.46 -1.38
C THR A 339 -24.02 -4.72 -1.04
N GLN A 340 -23.56 -3.87 -1.96
CA GLN A 340 -22.41 -2.99 -1.80
C GLN A 340 -22.86 -1.54 -1.95
N VAL A 341 -22.29 -0.66 -1.12
CA VAL A 341 -22.56 0.78 -1.15
C VAL A 341 -21.34 1.51 -1.64
N LEU A 342 -21.47 2.19 -2.78
CA LEU A 342 -20.41 2.99 -3.40
C LEU A 342 -20.68 4.48 -3.14
N GLN A 343 -19.68 5.17 -2.62
CA GLN A 343 -19.69 6.63 -2.52
C GLN A 343 -18.98 7.25 -3.72
N LEU A 344 -19.62 8.22 -4.34
CA LEU A 344 -19.08 9.02 -5.43
C LEU A 344 -18.57 10.35 -4.89
N ASP A 345 -17.41 10.76 -5.34
CA ASP A 345 -16.88 12.10 -5.08
C ASP A 345 -16.65 12.91 -6.37
N ALA A 346 -16.03 14.07 -6.26
CA ALA A 346 -15.72 14.92 -7.42
C ALA A 346 -14.67 14.30 -8.37
N ARG A 347 -13.94 13.29 -7.92
CA ARG A 347 -12.89 12.59 -8.68
C ARG A 347 -13.34 11.26 -9.25
N THR A 348 -14.50 10.76 -8.85
CA THR A 348 -15.06 9.54 -9.42
C THR A 348 -15.19 9.68 -10.93
N ARG A 349 -14.44 8.89 -11.66
CA ARG A 349 -14.46 8.87 -13.13
C ARG A 349 -15.60 8.01 -13.61
N LEU A 350 -16.51 8.60 -14.37
CA LEU A 350 -17.62 7.90 -14.99
C LEU A 350 -17.33 7.65 -16.46
N ALA A 351 -17.59 6.43 -16.92
CA ALA A 351 -17.54 6.06 -18.32
C ALA A 351 -18.69 5.09 -18.60
N ALA A 352 -19.13 5.04 -19.83
CA ALA A 352 -19.92 3.96 -20.38
C ALA A 352 -19.09 3.10 -21.32
N VAL A 353 -19.57 1.94 -21.68
CA VAL A 353 -18.98 1.10 -22.72
C VAL A 353 -19.90 1.05 -23.93
N LYS A 354 -19.30 0.96 -25.11
CA LYS A 354 -19.99 0.78 -26.37
C LYS A 354 -19.29 -0.25 -27.24
N PRO A 355 -20.00 -0.91 -28.18
CA PRO A 355 -19.38 -1.84 -29.10
C PRO A 355 -18.25 -1.15 -29.88
N TYR A 356 -17.17 -1.87 -30.08
CA TYR A 356 -16.09 -1.49 -30.98
C TYR A 356 -16.14 -2.36 -32.23
N ASP A 357 -15.98 -1.74 -33.39
CA ASP A 357 -15.91 -2.46 -34.64
C ASP A 357 -14.66 -3.34 -34.70
N ARG A 358 -14.88 -4.65 -34.67
CA ARG A 358 -13.81 -5.65 -34.67
C ARG A 358 -12.91 -5.52 -35.92
N ALA A 359 -13.46 -5.05 -37.07
CA ALA A 359 -12.69 -4.87 -38.28
C ALA A 359 -11.62 -3.78 -38.17
N ARG A 360 -11.76 -2.88 -37.16
CA ARG A 360 -10.82 -1.81 -36.86
C ARG A 360 -9.77 -2.19 -35.82
N LEU A 361 -9.82 -3.42 -35.30
CA LEU A 361 -8.81 -3.94 -34.39
C LEU A 361 -7.58 -4.35 -35.21
N GLU A 362 -6.53 -3.56 -35.16
CA GLU A 362 -5.35 -3.65 -36.05
C GLU A 362 -4.04 -3.53 -35.24
N PRO A 363 -2.91 -3.93 -35.81
CA PRO A 363 -1.60 -3.68 -35.21
C PRO A 363 -1.43 -2.21 -34.83
N GLY A 364 -0.93 -1.96 -33.62
CA GLY A 364 -0.83 -0.63 -33.00
C GLY A 364 -1.98 -0.30 -32.04
N SER A 365 -3.13 -1.00 -32.09
CA SER A 365 -4.20 -0.83 -31.11
C SER A 365 -3.69 -1.17 -29.71
N TYR A 366 -4.10 -0.39 -28.71
CA TYR A 366 -3.85 -0.72 -27.30
C TYR A 366 -5.10 -1.33 -26.67
N VAL A 367 -4.97 -2.51 -26.08
CA VAL A 367 -6.12 -3.29 -25.60
C VAL A 367 -5.91 -3.78 -24.17
N GLY A 368 -7.03 -3.99 -23.45
CA GLY A 368 -7.12 -4.82 -22.26
C GLY A 368 -7.90 -6.08 -22.60
N ALA A 369 -7.27 -7.24 -22.58
CA ALA A 369 -7.91 -8.52 -22.85
C ALA A 369 -8.10 -9.29 -21.55
N ALA A 370 -9.37 -9.46 -21.13
CA ALA A 370 -9.74 -10.41 -20.07
C ALA A 370 -9.87 -11.79 -20.70
N ALA A 371 -9.10 -12.77 -20.22
CA ALA A 371 -9.03 -14.09 -20.85
C ALA A 371 -8.93 -15.22 -19.80
N VAL A 372 -9.29 -16.41 -20.22
CA VAL A 372 -9.14 -17.67 -19.46
C VAL A 372 -8.26 -18.65 -20.24
N PRO A 373 -7.60 -19.61 -19.58
CA PRO A 373 -6.94 -20.70 -20.26
C PRO A 373 -7.88 -21.43 -21.21
N SER A 374 -7.49 -21.63 -22.47
CA SER A 374 -8.27 -22.30 -23.51
C SER A 374 -7.34 -23.10 -24.41
N GLY A 375 -7.42 -24.42 -24.35
CA GLY A 375 -6.51 -25.29 -25.10
C GLY A 375 -5.04 -25.05 -24.71
N ALA A 376 -4.19 -24.72 -25.69
CA ALA A 376 -2.77 -24.42 -25.47
C ALA A 376 -2.48 -22.92 -25.26
N GLY A 377 -3.50 -22.05 -25.17
CA GLY A 377 -3.34 -20.60 -25.06
C GLY A 377 -4.39 -19.95 -24.17
N LEU A 378 -4.71 -18.71 -24.46
CA LEU A 378 -5.73 -17.91 -23.77
C LEU A 378 -6.91 -17.62 -24.71
N GLY A 379 -8.14 -17.79 -24.21
CA GLY A 379 -9.37 -17.38 -24.87
C GLY A 379 -9.96 -16.15 -24.22
N ALA A 380 -10.17 -15.08 -25.01
CA ALA A 380 -10.72 -13.85 -24.50
C ALA A 380 -12.19 -14.02 -24.08
N LEU A 381 -12.49 -13.52 -22.90
CA LEU A 381 -13.85 -13.31 -22.40
C LEU A 381 -14.38 -11.96 -22.90
N GLU A 382 -13.49 -10.97 -22.97
CA GLU A 382 -13.78 -9.62 -23.47
C GLU A 382 -12.49 -8.95 -23.90
N VAL A 383 -12.59 -8.01 -24.86
CA VAL A 383 -11.49 -7.13 -25.25
C VAL A 383 -11.95 -5.68 -25.17
N MET A 384 -11.31 -4.90 -24.33
CA MET A 384 -11.44 -3.44 -24.24
C MET A 384 -10.40 -2.78 -25.17
N VAL A 385 -10.84 -1.95 -26.10
CA VAL A 385 -9.95 -1.15 -26.95
C VAL A 385 -9.84 0.26 -26.37
N TYR A 386 -8.65 0.64 -25.98
CA TYR A 386 -8.39 1.96 -25.40
C TYR A 386 -8.13 3.00 -26.47
N ARG A 387 -8.48 4.25 -26.20
CA ARG A 387 -8.05 5.40 -27.00
C ARG A 387 -6.57 5.69 -26.70
N GLU A 388 -5.92 6.41 -27.62
CA GLU A 388 -4.48 6.70 -27.52
C GLU A 388 -4.10 7.42 -26.23
N GLU A 389 -4.97 8.31 -25.72
CA GLU A 389 -4.74 9.05 -24.47
C GLU A 389 -4.71 8.14 -23.22
N ARG A 390 -5.17 6.89 -23.38
CA ARG A 390 -5.17 5.86 -22.33
C ARG A 390 -4.20 4.72 -22.59
N ARG A 391 -3.30 4.88 -23.57
CA ARG A 391 -2.23 3.90 -23.82
C ARG A 391 -1.38 3.74 -22.55
N GLY A 392 -1.00 2.50 -22.20
CA GLY A 392 -0.28 2.18 -20.98
C GLY A 392 -1.17 1.86 -19.79
N THR A 393 -2.50 2.13 -19.84
CA THR A 393 -3.41 1.77 -18.75
C THR A 393 -3.39 0.26 -18.51
N GLY A 394 -2.97 -0.17 -17.30
CA GLY A 394 -2.92 -1.58 -16.90
C GLY A 394 -1.97 -2.41 -17.77
N GLU A 395 -0.86 -1.84 -18.26
CA GLU A 395 0.12 -2.58 -19.06
C GLU A 395 0.70 -3.74 -18.23
N GLY A 396 0.72 -4.93 -18.84
CA GLY A 396 1.19 -6.14 -18.20
C GLY A 396 0.22 -7.31 -18.35
N HIS A 397 0.58 -8.45 -17.72
CA HIS A 397 -0.26 -9.65 -17.62
C HIS A 397 -0.39 -10.07 -16.17
N TYR A 398 -1.62 -10.09 -15.63
CA TYR A 398 -1.87 -10.34 -14.22
C TYR A 398 -3.19 -11.07 -13.98
N ALA A 399 -3.34 -11.68 -12.81
CA ALA A 399 -4.58 -12.33 -12.40
C ALA A 399 -5.76 -11.35 -12.44
N TRP A 400 -6.92 -11.82 -12.91
CA TRP A 400 -8.14 -11.05 -13.00
C TRP A 400 -9.31 -11.82 -12.36
N ASP A 401 -10.28 -11.10 -11.83
CA ASP A 401 -11.37 -11.66 -11.05
C ASP A 401 -12.70 -11.77 -11.84
N LEU A 402 -12.64 -11.71 -13.18
CA LEU A 402 -13.83 -11.81 -14.01
C LEU A 402 -14.42 -13.22 -14.00
N ALA A 403 -13.57 -14.25 -13.99
CA ALA A 403 -13.93 -15.66 -13.88
C ALA A 403 -12.82 -16.43 -13.16
N PRO A 404 -13.08 -17.62 -12.60
CA PRO A 404 -12.04 -18.45 -12.02
C PRO A 404 -10.90 -18.72 -12.99
N GLY A 405 -9.66 -18.38 -12.58
CA GLY A 405 -8.45 -18.55 -13.41
C GLY A 405 -8.32 -17.54 -14.55
N SER A 406 -9.12 -16.48 -14.56
CA SER A 406 -8.99 -15.41 -15.58
C SER A 406 -7.78 -14.52 -15.31
N SER A 407 -7.24 -13.96 -16.40
CA SER A 407 -6.17 -12.97 -16.42
C SER A 407 -6.58 -11.75 -17.22
N MET A 408 -5.96 -10.61 -16.92
CA MET A 408 -6.04 -9.39 -17.71
C MET A 408 -4.68 -9.16 -18.38
N THR A 409 -4.71 -8.79 -19.67
CA THR A 409 -3.51 -8.41 -20.41
C THR A 409 -3.71 -7.02 -20.98
N GLY A 410 -3.04 -6.01 -20.40
CA GLY A 410 -2.94 -4.67 -20.98
C GLY A 410 -1.75 -4.60 -21.93
N ALA A 411 -1.96 -4.41 -23.23
CA ALA A 411 -0.90 -4.58 -24.23
C ALA A 411 -1.17 -3.88 -25.55
N THR A 412 -0.10 -3.69 -26.33
CA THR A 412 -0.21 -3.27 -27.73
C THR A 412 -0.38 -4.50 -28.62
N VAL A 413 -1.36 -4.48 -29.50
CA VAL A 413 -1.55 -5.47 -30.57
C VAL A 413 -0.40 -5.35 -31.57
N THR A 414 0.32 -6.42 -31.83
CA THR A 414 1.41 -6.47 -32.81
C THR A 414 1.00 -7.18 -34.10
N ALA A 415 0.09 -8.14 -34.00
CA ALA A 415 -0.49 -8.82 -35.18
C ALA A 415 -1.93 -9.24 -34.88
N VAL A 416 -2.72 -9.35 -35.93
CA VAL A 416 -4.10 -9.87 -35.96
C VAL A 416 -4.19 -10.93 -37.02
N THR A 417 -4.50 -12.16 -36.62
CA THR A 417 -4.67 -13.30 -37.55
C THR A 417 -6.11 -13.78 -37.49
N ALA A 418 -6.75 -13.89 -38.67
CA ALA A 418 -8.09 -14.47 -38.74
C ALA A 418 -8.03 -15.98 -38.57
N GLU A 419 -8.89 -16.50 -37.69
CA GLU A 419 -8.99 -17.92 -37.36
C GLU A 419 -10.45 -18.38 -37.46
N PRO A 420 -10.72 -19.68 -37.69
CA PRO A 420 -12.08 -20.20 -37.64
C PRO A 420 -12.77 -19.90 -36.30
N GLY A 421 -13.89 -19.16 -36.36
CA GLY A 421 -14.68 -18.79 -35.17
C GLY A 421 -14.14 -17.62 -34.37
N GLY A 422 -13.16 -16.86 -34.90
CA GLY A 422 -12.63 -15.70 -34.22
C GLY A 422 -11.38 -15.09 -34.86
N ARG A 423 -10.48 -14.60 -34.03
CA ARG A 423 -9.17 -14.10 -34.43
C ARG A 423 -8.17 -14.21 -33.32
N ASP A 424 -6.92 -14.39 -33.66
CA ASP A 424 -5.79 -14.34 -32.72
C ASP A 424 -5.18 -12.96 -32.70
N LEU A 425 -4.90 -12.45 -31.52
CA LEU A 425 -4.14 -11.24 -31.26
C LEU A 425 -2.79 -11.61 -30.69
N ASP A 426 -1.71 -11.18 -31.33
CA ASP A 426 -0.40 -11.16 -30.72
C ASP A 426 -0.24 -9.85 -29.94
N LEU A 427 -0.11 -9.95 -28.63
CA LEU A 427 -0.06 -8.83 -27.68
C LEU A 427 1.35 -8.64 -27.14
N ARG A 428 1.83 -7.40 -27.06
CA ARG A 428 3.15 -7.06 -26.48
C ARG A 428 2.99 -6.07 -25.35
N TYR A 429 3.58 -6.39 -24.20
CA TYR A 429 3.72 -5.54 -23.03
C TYR A 429 5.17 -5.61 -22.53
N GLY A 430 5.80 -4.46 -22.29
CA GLY A 430 7.24 -4.43 -22.02
C GLY A 430 8.05 -5.18 -23.09
N SER A 431 8.86 -6.15 -22.66
CA SER A 431 9.63 -7.07 -23.54
C SER A 431 8.90 -8.36 -23.86
N GLU A 432 7.74 -8.63 -23.24
CA GLU A 432 7.01 -9.89 -23.35
C GLU A 432 5.98 -9.88 -24.48
N THR A 433 5.66 -11.08 -24.99
CA THR A 433 4.61 -11.28 -26.00
C THR A 433 3.69 -12.42 -25.58
N LEU A 434 2.41 -12.27 -25.87
CA LEU A 434 1.37 -13.23 -25.52
C LEU A 434 0.35 -13.31 -26.66
N ARG A 435 -0.13 -14.53 -26.97
CA ARG A 435 -1.22 -14.73 -27.93
C ARG A 435 -2.55 -14.96 -27.21
N VAL A 436 -3.59 -14.25 -27.66
CA VAL A 436 -4.95 -14.37 -27.14
C VAL A 436 -5.90 -14.63 -28.31
N HIS A 437 -6.62 -15.73 -28.25
CA HIS A 437 -7.73 -16.02 -29.16
C HIS A 437 -8.96 -15.22 -28.76
N VAL A 438 -9.53 -14.43 -29.66
CA VAL A 438 -10.77 -13.66 -29.46
C VAL A 438 -11.90 -14.31 -30.26
N PRO A 439 -12.72 -15.14 -29.61
CA PRO A 439 -13.83 -15.81 -30.30
C PRO A 439 -14.85 -14.78 -30.83
N ASP A 440 -15.62 -15.15 -31.85
CA ASP A 440 -16.64 -14.27 -32.42
C ASP A 440 -17.73 -13.88 -31.40
N SER A 441 -17.93 -14.69 -30.38
CA SER A 441 -18.87 -14.44 -29.28
C SER A 441 -18.35 -13.46 -28.21
N ALA A 442 -17.03 -13.26 -28.11
CA ALA A 442 -16.47 -12.35 -27.09
C ALA A 442 -16.75 -10.89 -27.44
N PRO A 443 -17.27 -10.06 -26.55
CA PRO A 443 -17.49 -8.66 -26.82
C PRO A 443 -16.15 -7.93 -27.03
N VAL A 444 -16.11 -7.06 -28.04
CA VAL A 444 -15.05 -6.09 -28.24
C VAL A 444 -15.68 -4.71 -28.05
N VAL A 445 -15.19 -3.98 -27.04
CA VAL A 445 -15.81 -2.74 -26.57
C VAL A 445 -14.79 -1.61 -26.45
N THR A 446 -15.28 -0.39 -26.35
CA THR A 446 -14.45 0.79 -26.03
C THR A 446 -15.21 1.73 -25.11
N TYR A 447 -14.50 2.63 -24.45
CA TYR A 447 -15.12 3.63 -23.59
C TYR A 447 -15.89 4.68 -24.38
N ALA A 448 -17.05 5.07 -23.80
CA ALA A 448 -17.85 6.22 -24.20
C ALA A 448 -18.02 7.17 -23.01
N PRO A 449 -18.26 8.46 -23.23
CA PRO A 449 -18.60 9.39 -22.17
C PRO A 449 -19.85 8.94 -21.42
N ALA A 450 -19.83 9.09 -20.07
CA ALA A 450 -20.98 8.90 -19.20
C ALA A 450 -21.02 10.02 -18.14
N GLY A 451 -22.23 10.29 -17.67
CA GLY A 451 -22.48 11.19 -16.57
C GLY A 451 -23.25 10.48 -15.44
N ARG A 452 -23.58 11.24 -14.40
CA ARG A 452 -24.39 10.73 -13.28
C ARG A 452 -25.79 10.30 -13.71
N GLU A 453 -26.31 10.87 -14.77
CA GLU A 453 -27.59 10.54 -15.40
C GLU A 453 -27.64 9.13 -16.00
N ASP A 454 -26.48 8.53 -16.30
CA ASP A 454 -26.38 7.14 -16.78
C ASP A 454 -26.42 6.13 -15.64
N LEU A 455 -26.22 6.56 -14.37
CA LEU A 455 -26.33 5.73 -13.18
C LEU A 455 -27.81 5.57 -12.80
N VAL A 456 -28.49 4.60 -13.41
CA VAL A 456 -29.91 4.39 -13.18
C VAL A 456 -30.18 3.02 -12.55
N PRO A 457 -31.19 2.88 -11.67
CA PRO A 457 -31.60 1.57 -11.14
C PRO A 457 -31.85 0.56 -12.27
N GLY A 458 -31.31 -0.64 -12.11
CA GLY A 458 -31.39 -1.71 -13.11
C GLY A 458 -30.21 -1.78 -14.08
N ALA A 459 -29.45 -0.71 -14.29
CA ALA A 459 -28.25 -0.74 -15.11
C ALA A 459 -27.13 -1.57 -14.46
N TYR A 460 -26.34 -2.25 -15.26
CA TYR A 460 -25.12 -2.92 -14.79
C TYR A 460 -23.97 -1.92 -14.67
N LEU A 461 -23.13 -2.14 -13.67
CA LEU A 461 -21.87 -1.42 -13.53
C LEU A 461 -20.70 -2.34 -13.20
N PHE A 462 -19.52 -1.86 -13.56
CA PHE A 462 -18.22 -2.27 -13.05
C PHE A 462 -17.59 -1.08 -12.36
N ALA A 463 -17.18 -1.22 -11.11
CA ALA A 463 -16.49 -0.18 -10.38
C ALA A 463 -15.18 -0.70 -9.81
N VAL A 464 -14.14 0.15 -9.85
CA VAL A 464 -12.93 0.02 -9.05
C VAL A 464 -13.12 0.93 -7.85
N ALA A 465 -13.20 0.35 -6.67
CA ALA A 465 -13.51 1.07 -5.45
C ALA A 465 -12.45 0.81 -4.38
N ALA A 466 -11.99 1.87 -3.75
CA ALA A 466 -11.13 1.81 -2.59
C ALA A 466 -11.99 1.79 -1.31
N PRO A 467 -11.45 1.28 -0.20
CA PRO A 467 -12.10 1.41 1.09
C PRO A 467 -12.43 2.86 1.42
N GLY A 468 -13.63 3.10 1.94
CA GLY A 468 -14.11 4.38 2.46
C GLY A 468 -14.58 4.22 3.90
N ASP A 469 -15.16 5.28 4.46
CA ASP A 469 -15.63 5.32 5.84
C ASP A 469 -16.84 4.41 6.09
N HIS A 470 -17.06 4.01 7.33
CA HIS A 470 -18.23 3.23 7.78
C HIS A 470 -18.51 1.95 6.96
N GLY A 471 -17.44 1.26 6.51
CA GLY A 471 -17.57 0.02 5.73
C GLY A 471 -18.11 0.23 4.31
N GLN A 472 -18.21 1.45 3.83
CA GLN A 472 -18.58 1.80 2.46
C GLN A 472 -17.35 1.75 1.54
N TRP A 473 -17.60 1.82 0.25
CA TRP A 473 -16.56 1.83 -0.77
C TRP A 473 -16.55 3.16 -1.51
N ARG A 474 -15.41 3.81 -1.64
CA ARG A 474 -15.27 4.99 -2.47
C ARG A 474 -14.94 4.59 -3.89
N ALA A 475 -15.80 4.96 -4.82
CA ALA A 475 -15.62 4.63 -6.23
C ALA A 475 -14.61 5.57 -6.90
N GLY A 476 -13.45 5.06 -7.28
CA GLY A 476 -12.46 5.80 -8.08
C GLY A 476 -12.81 5.85 -9.57
N ALA A 477 -13.41 4.78 -10.08
CA ALA A 477 -13.88 4.71 -11.47
C ALA A 477 -15.11 3.81 -11.56
N ILE A 478 -16.08 4.21 -12.36
CA ILE A 478 -17.26 3.41 -12.69
C ILE A 478 -17.42 3.35 -14.21
N SER A 479 -17.58 2.14 -14.72
CA SER A 479 -18.09 1.89 -16.07
C SER A 479 -19.53 1.41 -15.94
N VAL A 480 -20.46 2.07 -16.60
CA VAL A 480 -21.90 1.78 -16.53
C VAL A 480 -22.44 1.29 -17.87
N GLU A 481 -23.47 0.45 -17.81
CA GLU A 481 -24.23 0.00 -18.97
C GLU A 481 -24.86 1.20 -19.70
N LYS A 482 -24.71 1.24 -21.02
CA LYS A 482 -25.35 2.23 -21.89
C LYS A 482 -25.77 1.58 -23.20
N ASP A 483 -26.97 1.92 -23.67
CA ASP A 483 -27.54 1.39 -24.92
C ASP A 483 -27.54 -0.15 -25.01
N GLY A 484 -27.73 -0.82 -23.87
CA GLY A 484 -27.76 -2.30 -23.78
C GLY A 484 -26.39 -2.96 -23.80
N VAL A 485 -25.29 -2.19 -23.81
CA VAL A 485 -23.92 -2.70 -23.72
C VAL A 485 -23.47 -2.65 -22.26
N LYS A 486 -23.26 -3.84 -21.70
CA LYS A 486 -22.81 -3.98 -20.31
C LYS A 486 -21.31 -3.81 -20.20
N PRO A 487 -20.82 -3.17 -19.12
CA PRO A 487 -19.39 -3.19 -18.81
C PRO A 487 -18.92 -4.62 -18.53
N PRO A 488 -17.60 -4.89 -18.59
CA PRO A 488 -17.06 -6.20 -18.28
C PRO A 488 -17.49 -6.64 -16.89
N LEU A 489 -18.28 -7.71 -16.85
CA LEU A 489 -18.91 -8.20 -15.64
C LEU A 489 -18.17 -9.38 -15.06
#